data_774b509bd123546da1e5f6431556485a
#
_entry.id   774b509bd123546da1e5f6431556485a
#
_cell.length_a   1.000
_cell.length_b   1.000
_cell.length_c   1.000
_cell.angle_alpha   90.00
_cell.angle_beta   90.00
_cell.angle_gamma   90.00
#
_symmetry.space_group_name_H-M   'P 1'
#
loop_
_entity.id
_entity.type
_entity.pdbx_description
1 polymer ?
#
loop_
_entity_poly.entity_id
_entity_poly.type
_entity_poly.pdbx_seq_one_letter_code
_entity_poly.pdbx_strand_id
1 'polypeptide(L)'
;MVAVSWTAGLVALLATFSSATAKPCRSGPGVCEKPYVRKEWRNLSNPQKEKYIKAVQCLMEKPSTAGMAAVRNRYEDFVATHIVQTEAVHFTALWECGWDRRLGQPFWDWTLDTESDAKFLSSPVFDKKLGFGGNGAFIPGNLSHPELPGHVGGPPFDLPDRSGGGCLEDGPFAGLKTQLGPLNDTEVKAERCIRRDFSPRSLARFGSRAQVDAAMQIGDYGTFERVTDSQTFHPAGHWATGGLYGTMTDTYASPGDPVFYLHHSNVDRAWWSWQQRDLGRRQREMDGPLFMFDYANALGGNATLDTPVWVGLAGQRVEFKAGELLHLQKGPLCYTYESIY
;
A
#
# COMPACT_ATOMS: atom_id res chain seq x y z
N MET A 1 -43.44 -40.17 -50.80
CA MET A 1 -43.25 -39.14 -49.79
C MET A 1 -41.79 -39.29 -49.25
N VAL A 2 -40.93 -38.44 -49.72
CA VAL A 2 -39.46 -38.53 -49.47
C VAL A 2 -39.14 -37.58 -48.33
N ALA A 3 -38.60 -38.09 -47.24
CA ALA A 3 -38.10 -37.28 -46.11
C ALA A 3 -36.65 -36.91 -46.39
N VAL A 4 -36.36 -35.61 -46.48
CA VAL A 4 -35.01 -35.07 -46.60
C VAL A 4 -34.49 -34.70 -45.22
N SER A 5 -33.45 -35.40 -44.76
CA SER A 5 -32.73 -35.11 -43.51
C SER A 5 -31.64 -34.10 -43.80
N TRP A 6 -31.68 -32.96 -43.08
CA TRP A 6 -30.58 -31.96 -43.03
C TRP A 6 -29.76 -32.17 -41.78
N THR A 7 -28.52 -32.67 -41.94
CA THR A 7 -27.53 -32.67 -40.88
C THR A 7 -26.72 -31.35 -40.93
N ALA A 8 -26.99 -30.46 -39.99
CA ALA A 8 -26.18 -29.27 -39.80
C ALA A 8 -24.94 -29.61 -38.96
N GLY A 9 -23.78 -29.61 -39.58
CA GLY A 9 -22.49 -29.74 -38.87
C GLY A 9 -22.14 -28.48 -38.12
N LEU A 10 -22.15 -28.56 -36.80
CA LEU A 10 -21.59 -27.53 -35.93
C LEU A 10 -20.06 -27.70 -35.87
N VAL A 11 -19.30 -26.83 -36.55
CA VAL A 11 -17.87 -26.72 -36.35
C VAL A 11 -17.66 -25.85 -35.11
N ALA A 12 -17.37 -26.47 -33.98
CA ALA A 12 -16.96 -25.79 -32.77
C ALA A 12 -15.48 -25.36 -32.90
N LEU A 13 -15.21 -24.09 -33.18
CA LEU A 13 -13.88 -23.51 -33.01
C LEU A 13 -13.58 -23.43 -31.50
N LEU A 14 -12.81 -24.40 -31.01
CA LEU A 14 -12.17 -24.33 -29.70
C LEU A 14 -11.02 -23.31 -29.78
N ALA A 15 -11.31 -22.05 -29.45
CA ALA A 15 -10.30 -21.08 -29.18
C ALA A 15 -9.64 -21.45 -27.82
N THR A 16 -8.47 -22.11 -27.91
CA THR A 16 -7.63 -22.34 -26.74
C THR A 16 -7.07 -21.02 -26.27
N PHE A 17 -7.74 -20.36 -25.33
CA PHE A 17 -7.15 -19.29 -24.56
C PHE A 17 -6.03 -19.90 -23.71
N SER A 18 -4.80 -19.80 -24.17
CA SER A 18 -3.62 -20.00 -23.32
C SER A 18 -3.64 -18.90 -22.26
N SER A 19 -4.22 -19.20 -21.11
CA SER A 19 -3.99 -18.42 -19.89
C SER A 19 -2.50 -18.53 -19.58
N ALA A 20 -1.73 -17.52 -19.98
CA ALA A 20 -0.38 -17.32 -19.48
C ALA A 20 -0.50 -16.98 -18.01
N THR A 21 -0.67 -18.00 -17.16
CA THR A 21 -0.47 -17.87 -15.72
C THR A 21 0.98 -17.43 -15.55
N ALA A 22 1.18 -16.19 -15.12
CA ALA A 22 2.47 -15.71 -14.68
C ALA A 22 2.93 -16.69 -13.58
N LYS A 23 3.88 -17.55 -13.93
CA LYS A 23 4.47 -18.47 -12.94
C LYS A 23 5.06 -17.56 -11.85
N PRO A 24 4.63 -17.72 -10.59
CA PRO A 24 5.36 -17.09 -9.51
C PRO A 24 6.82 -17.48 -9.64
N CYS A 25 7.75 -16.57 -9.37
CA CYS A 25 9.16 -16.92 -9.27
C CYS A 25 9.26 -18.14 -8.37
N ARG A 26 9.60 -19.30 -8.92
CA ARG A 26 9.93 -20.47 -8.13
C ARG A 26 11.29 -20.19 -7.50
N SER A 27 11.27 -19.44 -6.41
CA SER A 27 12.34 -19.45 -5.45
C SER A 27 12.17 -20.75 -4.65
N GLY A 28 13.02 -21.71 -4.93
CA GLY A 28 13.25 -22.80 -3.98
C GLY A 28 13.73 -22.21 -2.65
N PRO A 29 13.99 -22.99 -1.60
CA PRO A 29 14.40 -22.52 -0.28
C PRO A 29 15.80 -21.87 -0.25
N GLY A 30 16.19 -21.16 -1.30
CA GLY A 30 17.48 -20.53 -1.50
C GLY A 30 17.44 -19.01 -1.47
N VAL A 31 18.62 -18.40 -1.39
CA VAL A 31 18.81 -16.95 -1.52
C VAL A 31 18.44 -16.52 -2.93
N CYS A 32 17.69 -15.42 -3.04
CA CYS A 32 17.37 -14.80 -4.32
C CYS A 32 18.66 -14.24 -4.97
N GLU A 33 19.03 -14.75 -6.13
CA GLU A 33 20.29 -14.36 -6.81
C GLU A 33 20.27 -12.94 -7.36
N LYS A 34 19.10 -12.42 -7.72
CA LYS A 34 18.92 -11.09 -8.33
C LYS A 34 17.69 -10.41 -7.77
N PRO A 35 17.78 -9.82 -6.58
CA PRO A 35 16.66 -9.13 -5.99
C PRO A 35 16.27 -7.89 -6.80
N TYR A 36 14.97 -7.62 -6.88
CA TYR A 36 14.46 -6.37 -7.41
C TYR A 36 14.90 -5.23 -6.50
N VAL A 37 15.30 -4.10 -7.10
CA VAL A 37 15.73 -2.93 -6.32
C VAL A 37 14.58 -1.95 -6.19
N ARG A 38 14.12 -1.72 -4.98
CA ARG A 38 13.17 -0.64 -4.66
C ARG A 38 13.92 0.68 -4.57
N LYS A 39 13.50 1.66 -5.38
CA LYS A 39 14.13 2.98 -5.46
C LYS A 39 13.28 4.05 -4.80
N GLU A 40 13.94 5.05 -4.26
CA GLU A 40 13.28 6.29 -3.86
C GLU A 40 12.67 6.99 -5.08
N TRP A 41 11.47 7.57 -4.92
CA TRP A 41 10.74 8.18 -6.03
C TRP A 41 11.55 9.23 -6.79
N ARG A 42 12.35 10.05 -6.09
CA ARG A 42 13.23 11.07 -6.68
C ARG A 42 14.30 10.48 -7.58
N ASN A 43 14.78 9.27 -7.26
CA ASN A 43 15.86 8.56 -7.94
C ASN A 43 15.39 7.80 -9.19
N LEU A 44 14.09 7.76 -9.44
CA LEU A 44 13.56 7.30 -10.72
C LEU A 44 13.76 8.37 -11.78
N SER A 45 14.21 7.98 -12.98
CA SER A 45 14.20 8.87 -14.13
C SER A 45 12.76 9.24 -14.54
N ASN A 46 12.57 10.36 -15.22
CA ASN A 46 11.24 10.77 -15.70
C ASN A 46 10.52 9.67 -16.50
N PRO A 47 11.17 8.98 -17.46
CA PRO A 47 10.53 7.86 -18.14
C PRO A 47 10.12 6.69 -17.20
N GLN A 48 10.89 6.44 -16.12
CA GLN A 48 10.52 5.43 -15.14
C GLN A 48 9.30 5.86 -14.33
N LYS A 49 9.22 7.12 -13.89
CA LYS A 49 8.04 7.68 -13.21
C LYS A 49 6.79 7.57 -14.07
N GLU A 50 6.88 8.02 -15.33
CA GLU A 50 5.78 7.90 -16.29
C GLU A 50 5.33 6.44 -16.47
N LYS A 51 6.28 5.53 -16.60
CA LYS A 51 5.99 4.11 -16.78
C LYS A 51 5.32 3.50 -15.54
N TYR A 52 5.74 3.91 -14.33
CA TYR A 52 5.09 3.49 -13.09
C TYR A 52 3.65 4.00 -13.02
N ILE A 53 3.44 5.30 -13.25
CA ILE A 53 2.12 5.93 -13.26
C ILE A 53 1.19 5.22 -14.25
N LYS A 54 1.64 5.01 -15.49
CA LYS A 54 0.89 4.28 -16.52
C LYS A 54 0.58 2.83 -16.11
N ALA A 55 1.49 2.16 -15.41
CA ALA A 55 1.24 0.81 -14.93
C ALA A 55 0.15 0.79 -13.85
N VAL A 56 0.11 1.76 -12.95
CA VAL A 56 -0.97 1.91 -11.96
C VAL A 56 -2.30 2.21 -12.66
N GLN A 57 -2.32 3.16 -13.60
CA GLN A 57 -3.52 3.46 -14.39
C GLN A 57 -4.03 2.25 -15.18
N CYS A 58 -3.13 1.48 -15.79
CA CYS A 58 -3.47 0.23 -16.47
C CYS A 58 -4.14 -0.80 -15.53
N LEU A 59 -3.72 -0.89 -14.27
CA LEU A 59 -4.42 -1.74 -13.29
C LEU A 59 -5.85 -1.25 -13.02
N MET A 60 -6.10 0.05 -13.08
CA MET A 60 -7.44 0.63 -12.93
C MET A 60 -8.34 0.36 -14.14
N GLU A 61 -7.77 0.06 -15.30
CA GLU A 61 -8.51 -0.29 -16.53
C GLU A 61 -8.76 -1.80 -16.67
N LYS A 62 -7.93 -2.64 -16.06
CA LYS A 62 -8.08 -4.09 -16.13
C LYS A 62 -9.24 -4.58 -15.25
N PRO A 63 -10.04 -5.56 -15.70
CA PRO A 63 -11.10 -6.13 -14.87
C PRO A 63 -10.56 -6.77 -13.60
N SER A 64 -11.34 -6.70 -12.53
CA SER A 64 -11.05 -7.38 -11.25
C SER A 64 -10.93 -8.89 -11.42
N THR A 65 -10.12 -9.51 -10.56
CA THR A 65 -10.00 -10.97 -10.42
C THR A 65 -10.35 -11.46 -9.01
N ALA A 66 -10.71 -10.56 -8.08
CA ALA A 66 -11.04 -10.90 -6.70
C ALA A 66 -12.40 -11.61 -6.55
N GLY A 67 -13.30 -11.50 -7.53
CA GLY A 67 -14.62 -12.11 -7.48
C GLY A 67 -15.60 -11.43 -6.50
N MET A 68 -15.31 -10.20 -6.06
CA MET A 68 -16.16 -9.42 -5.16
C MET A 68 -16.99 -8.39 -5.96
N ALA A 69 -18.28 -8.26 -5.68
CA ALA A 69 -19.20 -7.44 -6.46
C ALA A 69 -18.84 -5.94 -6.48
N ALA A 70 -18.30 -5.41 -5.38
CA ALA A 70 -17.90 -3.99 -5.28
C ALA A 70 -16.53 -3.70 -5.90
N VAL A 71 -15.77 -4.72 -6.31
CA VAL A 71 -14.41 -4.58 -6.83
C VAL A 71 -14.45 -4.60 -8.36
N ARG A 72 -14.18 -3.46 -8.99
CA ARG A 72 -14.40 -3.25 -10.42
C ARG A 72 -13.17 -3.56 -11.28
N ASN A 73 -11.99 -3.35 -10.74
CA ASN A 73 -10.75 -3.41 -11.49
C ASN A 73 -9.59 -4.00 -10.67
N ARG A 74 -8.47 -4.27 -11.35
CA ARG A 74 -7.27 -4.86 -10.73
C ARG A 74 -6.66 -4.01 -9.63
N TYR A 75 -6.78 -2.69 -9.71
CA TYR A 75 -6.31 -1.79 -8.66
C TYR A 75 -7.17 -1.95 -7.39
N GLU A 76 -8.48 -2.01 -7.56
CA GLU A 76 -9.42 -2.21 -6.45
C GLU A 76 -9.30 -3.63 -5.83
N ASP A 77 -8.77 -4.63 -6.55
CA ASP A 77 -8.44 -5.93 -5.94
C ASP A 77 -7.49 -5.77 -4.75
N PHE A 78 -6.52 -4.85 -4.84
CA PHE A 78 -5.58 -4.58 -3.74
C PHE A 78 -6.21 -3.78 -2.61
N VAL A 79 -7.06 -2.81 -2.95
CA VAL A 79 -7.82 -2.04 -1.94
C VAL A 79 -8.71 -2.97 -1.13
N ALA A 80 -9.48 -3.84 -1.79
CA ALA A 80 -10.32 -4.82 -1.13
C ALA A 80 -9.52 -5.83 -0.31
N THR A 81 -8.37 -6.28 -0.82
CA THR A 81 -7.47 -7.18 -0.09
C THR A 81 -7.00 -6.54 1.22
N HIS A 82 -6.63 -5.27 1.19
CA HIS A 82 -6.25 -4.54 2.39
C HIS A 82 -7.43 -4.39 3.35
N ILE A 83 -8.62 -4.00 2.86
CA ILE A 83 -9.82 -3.88 3.70
C ILE A 83 -10.13 -5.20 4.42
N VAL A 84 -10.04 -6.33 3.72
CA VAL A 84 -10.39 -7.65 4.28
C VAL A 84 -9.30 -8.23 5.17
N GLN A 85 -8.06 -7.87 4.95
CA GLN A 85 -6.92 -8.49 5.61
C GLN A 85 -6.13 -7.54 6.52
N THR A 86 -6.29 -6.24 6.37
CA THR A 86 -5.62 -5.11 7.07
C THR A 86 -4.09 -5.27 7.27
N GLU A 87 -3.58 -6.49 7.12
CA GLU A 87 -2.21 -6.89 7.37
C GLU A 87 -1.59 -7.53 6.13
N ALA A 88 -0.89 -6.81 5.34
CA ALA A 88 0.01 -7.34 4.33
C ALA A 88 -0.59 -7.63 2.94
N VAL A 89 -0.01 -7.16 1.96
CA VAL A 89 0.57 -7.73 0.76
C VAL A 89 0.72 -6.75 -0.37
N HIS A 90 1.90 -6.68 -0.92
CA HIS A 90 2.19 -5.72 -1.96
C HIS A 90 2.93 -6.39 -3.15
N PHE A 91 2.34 -6.35 -4.33
CA PHE A 91 2.89 -6.04 -5.64
C PHE A 91 3.64 -7.06 -6.47
N THR A 92 2.90 -7.94 -7.12
CA THR A 92 3.36 -8.54 -8.39
C THR A 92 2.62 -7.98 -9.61
N ALA A 93 1.48 -7.34 -9.43
CA ALA A 93 0.57 -6.99 -10.53
C ALA A 93 1.04 -5.83 -11.42
N LEU A 94 1.89 -4.91 -10.97
CA LEU A 94 2.44 -3.84 -11.81
C LEU A 94 3.19 -4.36 -13.04
N TRP A 95 3.77 -5.55 -12.97
CA TRP A 95 4.44 -6.18 -14.10
C TRP A 95 3.48 -6.63 -15.21
N GLU A 96 2.23 -6.92 -14.88
CA GLU A 96 1.18 -7.19 -15.86
C GLU A 96 0.88 -6.00 -16.74
N CYS A 97 1.21 -4.80 -16.24
CA CYS A 97 1.05 -3.50 -16.90
C CYS A 97 2.38 -2.90 -17.38
N GLY A 98 3.41 -3.72 -17.54
CA GLY A 98 4.66 -3.33 -18.19
C GLY A 98 5.64 -2.59 -17.30
N TRP A 99 5.46 -2.55 -15.98
CA TRP A 99 6.51 -2.06 -15.07
C TRP A 99 7.80 -2.90 -15.22
N ASP A 100 8.95 -2.28 -15.06
CA ASP A 100 10.23 -2.96 -15.24
C ASP A 100 10.43 -4.02 -14.14
N ARG A 101 10.56 -5.28 -14.57
CA ARG A 101 10.75 -6.42 -13.65
C ARG A 101 12.03 -6.37 -12.81
N ARG A 102 12.99 -5.49 -13.17
CA ARG A 102 14.22 -5.27 -12.39
C ARG A 102 14.03 -4.24 -11.28
N LEU A 103 12.94 -3.46 -11.36
CA LEU A 103 12.56 -2.48 -10.35
C LEU A 103 11.43 -3.06 -9.51
N GLY A 104 11.59 -2.94 -8.19
CA GLY A 104 10.53 -3.20 -7.23
C GLY A 104 9.56 -2.04 -7.12
N GLN A 105 8.67 -2.10 -6.14
CA GLN A 105 7.80 -1.00 -5.75
C GLN A 105 8.64 0.21 -5.32
N PRO A 106 8.50 1.39 -5.92
CA PRO A 106 9.19 2.59 -5.44
C PRO A 106 8.75 2.96 -4.03
N PHE A 107 9.58 3.71 -3.32
CA PHE A 107 9.24 4.24 -2.00
C PHE A 107 9.32 5.77 -1.93
N TRP A 108 8.60 6.34 -1.00
CA TRP A 108 8.67 7.74 -0.63
C TRP A 108 9.47 7.90 0.66
N ASP A 109 10.71 8.38 0.56
CA ASP A 109 11.48 8.77 1.74
C ASP A 109 10.94 10.10 2.28
N TRP A 110 9.92 10.02 3.11
CA TRP A 110 9.27 11.20 3.69
C TRP A 110 10.21 12.04 4.56
N THR A 111 11.31 11.47 5.07
CA THR A 111 12.26 12.24 5.87
C THR A 111 12.88 13.40 5.09
N LEU A 112 12.91 13.31 3.76
CA LEU A 112 13.39 14.35 2.86
C LEU A 112 12.40 15.53 2.71
N ASP A 113 11.19 15.40 3.25
CA ASP A 113 10.12 16.38 3.13
C ASP A 113 9.72 17.01 4.48
N THR A 114 10.48 16.74 5.56
CA THR A 114 10.14 17.17 6.92
C THR A 114 10.77 18.50 7.34
N GLU A 115 11.63 19.08 6.51
CA GLU A 115 12.38 20.29 6.84
C GLU A 115 11.47 21.53 6.99
N SER A 116 10.44 21.64 6.15
CA SER A 116 9.47 22.73 6.17
C SER A 116 8.17 22.34 5.47
N ASP A 117 7.08 23.10 5.73
CA ASP A 117 5.81 22.95 5.03
C ASP A 117 5.99 23.08 3.52
N ALA A 118 6.80 24.04 3.07
CA ALA A 118 7.11 24.25 1.66
C ALA A 118 7.82 23.05 1.03
N LYS A 119 8.70 22.39 1.77
CA LYS A 119 9.41 21.18 1.31
C LYS A 119 8.45 20.03 1.08
N PHE A 120 7.53 19.81 1.99
CA PHE A 120 6.47 18.80 1.84
C PHE A 120 5.58 19.10 0.63
N LEU A 121 5.06 20.33 0.53
CA LEU A 121 4.15 20.74 -0.53
C LEU A 121 4.79 20.70 -1.92
N SER A 122 6.12 20.82 -2.00
CA SER A 122 6.91 20.71 -3.24
C SER A 122 7.52 19.31 -3.45
N SER A 123 7.13 18.33 -2.66
CA SER A 123 7.65 16.96 -2.82
C SER A 123 7.35 16.42 -4.22
N PRO A 124 8.34 15.83 -4.90
CA PRO A 124 8.14 15.20 -6.20
C PRO A 124 7.11 14.08 -6.21
N VAL A 125 6.76 13.52 -5.06
CA VAL A 125 5.66 12.55 -4.93
C VAL A 125 4.32 13.21 -5.28
N PHE A 126 4.14 14.49 -4.94
CA PHE A 126 2.91 15.25 -5.20
C PHE A 126 2.96 16.08 -6.49
N ASP A 127 3.97 15.88 -7.33
CA ASP A 127 4.06 16.56 -8.63
C ASP A 127 2.87 16.21 -9.52
N LYS A 128 2.34 17.23 -10.22
CA LYS A 128 1.12 17.11 -11.05
C LYS A 128 1.32 16.36 -12.36
N LYS A 129 2.54 16.08 -12.78
CA LYS A 129 2.86 15.39 -14.05
C LYS A 129 3.59 14.09 -13.81
N LEU A 130 4.60 14.12 -12.98
CA LEU A 130 5.52 13.02 -12.70
C LEU A 130 5.41 12.53 -11.24
N GLY A 131 4.28 12.78 -10.61
CA GLY A 131 3.93 12.34 -9.26
C GLY A 131 2.47 11.89 -9.21
N PHE A 132 1.88 12.02 -8.05
CA PHE A 132 0.55 11.48 -7.75
C PHE A 132 -0.53 12.58 -7.61
N GLY A 133 -0.20 13.82 -8.00
CA GLY A 133 -1.07 14.98 -7.81
C GLY A 133 -0.97 15.61 -6.41
N GLY A 134 -1.52 16.78 -6.28
CA GLY A 134 -1.45 17.61 -5.08
C GLY A 134 -2.55 17.36 -4.05
N ASN A 135 -2.96 18.44 -3.38
CA ASN A 135 -3.99 18.43 -2.34
C ASN A 135 -5.40 18.49 -2.93
N GLY A 136 -6.41 18.16 -2.12
CA GLY A 136 -7.80 18.48 -2.42
C GLY A 136 -8.17 19.93 -2.04
N ALA A 137 -9.32 20.42 -2.51
CA ALA A 137 -9.85 21.70 -2.09
C ALA A 137 -10.09 21.72 -0.56
N PHE A 138 -9.86 22.87 0.07
CA PHE A 138 -10.03 22.97 1.52
C PHE A 138 -11.50 22.79 1.95
N ILE A 139 -11.74 21.89 2.89
CA ILE A 139 -13.01 21.69 3.56
C ILE A 139 -12.85 22.12 5.04
N PRO A 140 -13.58 23.14 5.53
CA PRO A 140 -13.52 23.54 6.93
C PRO A 140 -14.08 22.44 7.84
N GLY A 141 -13.58 22.36 9.08
CA GLY A 141 -14.03 21.40 10.09
C GLY A 141 -12.88 20.94 11.00
N ASN A 142 -13.24 20.15 11.97
CA ASN A 142 -12.35 19.55 12.97
C ASN A 142 -12.77 18.10 13.25
N LEU A 143 -12.18 17.47 14.27
CA LEU A 143 -12.46 16.08 14.67
C LEU A 143 -13.96 15.80 14.98
N SER A 144 -14.77 16.82 15.23
CA SER A 144 -16.21 16.67 15.51
C SER A 144 -17.07 16.67 14.25
N HIS A 145 -16.50 16.78 13.05
CA HIS A 145 -17.26 16.85 11.82
C HIS A 145 -17.95 15.50 11.49
N PRO A 146 -19.27 15.50 11.22
CA PRO A 146 -20.06 14.27 11.09
C PRO A 146 -19.71 13.43 9.84
N GLU A 147 -19.05 14.02 8.84
CA GLU A 147 -18.66 13.33 7.61
C GLU A 147 -17.24 12.72 7.66
N LEU A 148 -16.56 12.78 8.81
CA LEU A 148 -15.30 12.07 8.93
C LEU A 148 -15.55 10.57 8.76
N PRO A 149 -14.84 9.90 7.86
CA PRO A 149 -14.80 8.44 7.87
C PRO A 149 -14.27 8.04 9.24
N GLY A 150 -15.04 7.28 9.99
CA GLY A 150 -14.87 7.02 11.42
C GLY A 150 -13.41 6.98 11.88
N HIS A 151 -13.12 7.54 13.02
CA HIS A 151 -11.79 7.83 13.56
C HIS A 151 -10.87 6.62 13.83
N VAL A 152 -11.13 5.48 13.25
CA VAL A 152 -10.27 4.30 13.38
C VAL A 152 -8.98 4.59 12.60
N GLY A 153 -7.91 4.89 13.33
CA GLY A 153 -6.59 5.23 12.78
C GLY A 153 -6.37 6.69 12.39
N GLY A 154 -7.40 7.54 12.49
CA GLY A 154 -7.23 8.98 12.33
C GLY A 154 -6.40 9.61 13.45
N PRO A 155 -5.87 10.85 13.24
CA PRO A 155 -5.10 11.53 14.27
C PRO A 155 -5.97 11.74 15.52
N PRO A 156 -5.45 11.43 16.72
CA PRO A 156 -6.18 11.61 17.98
C PRO A 156 -6.19 13.08 18.44
N PHE A 157 -5.81 14.03 17.58
CA PHE A 157 -5.67 15.45 17.85
C PHE A 157 -5.99 16.27 16.60
N ASP A 158 -6.37 17.52 16.78
CA ASP A 158 -6.59 18.44 15.68
C ASP A 158 -5.31 18.71 14.89
N LEU A 159 -5.47 18.90 13.59
CA LEU A 159 -4.43 19.26 12.64
C LEU A 159 -4.63 20.70 12.16
N PRO A 160 -4.12 21.71 12.89
CA PRO A 160 -4.39 23.12 12.61
C PRO A 160 -3.78 23.62 11.29
N ASP A 161 -2.82 22.88 10.75
CA ASP A 161 -2.13 23.17 9.49
C ASP A 161 -2.70 22.43 8.29
N ARG A 162 -3.79 21.67 8.48
CA ARG A 162 -4.45 20.98 7.36
C ARG A 162 -4.97 21.98 6.33
N SER A 163 -4.91 21.60 5.08
CA SER A 163 -5.15 22.55 3.99
C SER A 163 -5.96 21.99 2.81
N GLY A 164 -6.63 20.85 3.02
CA GLY A 164 -7.38 20.13 1.98
C GLY A 164 -8.69 19.55 2.48
N GLY A 165 -9.00 18.34 2.06
CA GLY A 165 -10.20 17.56 2.43
C GLY A 165 -11.12 17.24 1.26
N GLY A 166 -10.99 17.96 0.14
CA GLY A 166 -11.75 17.74 -1.08
C GLY A 166 -11.18 16.60 -1.95
N CYS A 167 -11.85 16.36 -3.07
CA CYS A 167 -11.41 15.38 -4.08
C CYS A 167 -10.05 15.75 -4.66
N LEU A 168 -9.31 14.74 -5.09
CA LEU A 168 -8.08 14.93 -5.88
C LEU A 168 -8.46 15.43 -7.29
N GLU A 169 -8.10 16.68 -7.58
CA GLU A 169 -8.51 17.38 -8.80
C GLU A 169 -7.38 17.54 -9.82
N ASP A 170 -6.14 17.24 -9.45
CA ASP A 170 -4.99 17.37 -10.31
C ASP A 170 -4.11 16.12 -10.35
N GLY A 171 -3.16 16.11 -11.29
CA GLY A 171 -2.25 14.99 -11.46
C GLY A 171 -2.82 13.81 -12.25
N PRO A 172 -2.01 12.76 -12.41
CA PRO A 172 -2.39 11.58 -13.20
C PRO A 172 -3.58 10.79 -12.65
N PHE A 173 -3.94 11.00 -11.40
CA PHE A 173 -5.03 10.30 -10.69
C PHE A 173 -6.19 11.24 -10.36
N ALA A 174 -6.24 12.42 -10.99
CA ALA A 174 -7.36 13.35 -10.86
C ALA A 174 -8.69 12.67 -11.20
N GLY A 175 -9.70 12.90 -10.35
CA GLY A 175 -11.02 12.32 -10.55
C GLY A 175 -11.12 10.82 -10.25
N LEU A 176 -10.07 10.18 -9.71
CA LEU A 176 -10.13 8.78 -9.29
C LEU A 176 -11.26 8.58 -8.28
N LYS A 177 -12.06 7.53 -8.52
CA LYS A 177 -13.20 7.16 -7.69
C LYS A 177 -13.16 5.69 -7.31
N THR A 178 -13.76 5.37 -6.18
CA THR A 178 -13.94 4.00 -5.69
C THR A 178 -15.34 3.81 -5.10
N GLN A 179 -15.79 2.55 -5.05
CA GLN A 179 -16.97 2.13 -4.29
C GLN A 179 -16.58 1.50 -2.93
N LEU A 180 -15.30 1.19 -2.73
CA LEU A 180 -14.78 0.55 -1.53
C LEU A 180 -14.57 1.56 -0.40
N GLY A 181 -14.89 1.14 0.82
CA GLY A 181 -14.86 1.99 2.00
C GLY A 181 -15.99 3.04 2.02
N PRO A 182 -15.99 3.99 2.97
CA PRO A 182 -14.97 4.15 4.02
C PRO A 182 -14.96 2.99 5.01
N LEU A 183 -13.88 2.87 5.77
CA LEU A 183 -13.67 1.81 6.73
C LEU A 183 -13.65 0.41 6.05
N ASN A 184 -14.10 -0.61 6.78
CA ASN A 184 -14.12 -2.01 6.32
C ASN A 184 -15.24 -2.36 5.34
N ASP A 185 -15.85 -1.36 4.70
CA ASP A 185 -16.98 -1.56 3.82
C ASP A 185 -16.54 -2.04 2.43
N THR A 186 -17.04 -3.19 2.02
CA THR A 186 -16.82 -3.83 0.72
C THR A 186 -18.12 -4.08 -0.05
N GLU A 187 -19.22 -3.45 0.36
CA GLU A 187 -20.50 -3.54 -0.34
C GLU A 187 -20.55 -2.57 -1.53
N VAL A 188 -21.41 -2.87 -2.49
CA VAL A 188 -21.64 -1.99 -3.64
C VAL A 188 -22.38 -0.75 -3.19
N LYS A 189 -21.74 0.41 -3.31
CA LYS A 189 -22.31 1.72 -2.96
C LYS A 189 -22.09 2.74 -4.06
N ALA A 190 -22.58 3.95 -3.80
CA ALA A 190 -22.28 5.10 -4.66
C ALA A 190 -20.77 5.37 -4.70
N GLU A 191 -20.26 5.74 -5.86
CA GLU A 191 -18.87 6.11 -6.03
C GLU A 191 -18.54 7.35 -5.19
N ARG A 192 -17.39 7.29 -4.53
CA ARG A 192 -16.77 8.42 -3.83
C ARG A 192 -15.41 8.75 -4.46
N CYS A 193 -15.03 10.01 -4.49
CA CYS A 193 -13.72 10.41 -4.97
C CYS A 193 -12.63 10.11 -3.93
N ILE A 194 -11.41 9.93 -4.39
CA ILE A 194 -10.22 9.94 -3.54
C ILE A 194 -9.97 11.37 -3.07
N ARG A 195 -9.78 11.55 -1.77
CA ARG A 195 -9.59 12.84 -1.11
C ARG A 195 -8.20 12.98 -0.52
N ARG A 196 -7.67 14.19 -0.49
CA ARG A 196 -6.43 14.52 0.22
C ARG A 196 -6.60 15.75 1.08
N ASP A 197 -5.92 15.73 2.21
CA ASP A 197 -6.01 16.78 3.23
C ASP A 197 -4.62 16.97 3.88
N PHE A 198 -3.74 17.68 3.20
CA PHE A 198 -2.34 17.80 3.59
C PHE A 198 -2.17 18.50 4.94
N SER A 199 -1.35 17.88 5.81
CA SER A 199 -0.90 18.41 7.10
C SER A 199 0.62 18.20 7.22
N PRO A 200 1.45 19.10 6.69
CA PRO A 200 2.91 19.00 6.70
C PRO A 200 3.52 18.82 8.09
N ARG A 201 2.96 19.47 9.09
CA ARG A 201 3.46 19.42 10.48
C ARG A 201 3.29 18.05 11.12
N SER A 202 2.29 17.26 10.69
CA SER A 202 2.18 15.85 11.10
C SER A 202 3.42 15.08 10.68
N LEU A 203 3.86 15.24 9.42
CA LEU A 203 5.05 14.58 8.93
C LEU A 203 6.30 15.05 9.66
N ALA A 204 6.49 16.37 9.81
CA ALA A 204 7.63 16.95 10.50
C ALA A 204 7.73 16.46 11.95
N ARG A 205 6.61 16.32 12.64
CA ARG A 205 6.54 15.91 14.05
C ARG A 205 6.84 14.41 14.24
N PHE A 206 6.27 13.55 13.42
CA PHE A 206 6.25 12.11 13.65
C PHE A 206 7.08 11.31 12.64
N GLY A 207 7.33 11.83 11.44
CA GLY A 207 8.05 11.17 10.36
C GLY A 207 9.44 11.74 10.08
N SER A 208 9.98 12.61 10.94
CA SER A 208 11.31 13.23 10.74
C SER A 208 12.44 12.21 10.78
N ARG A 209 13.59 12.56 10.20
CA ARG A 209 14.77 11.72 10.26
C ARG A 209 15.16 11.37 11.70
N ALA A 210 15.02 12.29 12.64
CA ALA A 210 15.29 12.05 14.05
C ALA A 210 14.36 10.96 14.65
N GLN A 211 13.09 10.92 14.27
CA GLN A 211 12.16 9.88 14.69
C GLN A 211 12.55 8.50 14.14
N VAL A 212 12.95 8.45 12.87
CA VAL A 212 13.44 7.21 12.26
C VAL A 212 14.71 6.74 12.92
N ASP A 213 15.68 7.63 13.14
CA ASP A 213 16.96 7.30 13.79
C ASP A 213 16.76 6.79 15.22
N ALA A 214 15.80 7.36 15.97
CA ALA A 214 15.43 6.87 17.29
C ALA A 214 14.82 5.47 17.23
N ALA A 215 13.93 5.20 16.30
CA ALA A 215 13.34 3.87 16.10
C ALA A 215 14.40 2.82 15.74
N MET A 216 15.43 3.21 14.98
CA MET A 216 16.54 2.30 14.63
C MET A 216 17.37 1.86 15.86
N GLN A 217 17.32 2.57 16.99
CA GLN A 217 18.02 2.20 18.22
C GLN A 217 17.24 1.20 19.10
N ILE A 218 15.97 0.95 18.78
CA ILE A 218 15.15 0.02 19.55
C ILE A 218 15.72 -1.40 19.43
N GLY A 219 15.83 -2.06 20.58
CA GLY A 219 16.55 -3.32 20.71
C GLY A 219 15.75 -4.56 20.29
N ASP A 220 14.43 -4.55 20.41
CA ASP A 220 13.55 -5.69 20.16
C ASP A 220 12.41 -5.34 19.20
N TYR A 221 11.84 -6.37 18.56
CA TYR A 221 10.80 -6.17 17.55
C TYR A 221 9.49 -5.67 18.16
N GLY A 222 9.07 -6.16 19.31
CA GLY A 222 7.78 -5.80 19.90
C GLY A 222 7.71 -4.31 20.26
N THR A 223 8.80 -3.74 20.79
CA THR A 223 8.91 -2.30 21.03
C THR A 223 9.02 -1.53 19.71
N PHE A 224 9.82 -2.03 18.76
CA PHE A 224 9.96 -1.41 17.43
C PHE A 224 8.60 -1.32 16.72
N GLU A 225 7.84 -2.40 16.65
CA GLU A 225 6.53 -2.46 16.04
C GLU A 225 5.58 -1.43 16.67
N ARG A 226 5.38 -1.48 18.00
CA ARG A 226 4.45 -0.56 18.70
C ARG A 226 4.80 0.91 18.51
N VAL A 227 6.08 1.25 18.56
CA VAL A 227 6.53 2.64 18.37
C VAL A 227 6.34 3.09 16.93
N THR A 228 6.66 2.25 15.96
CA THR A 228 6.60 2.62 14.56
C THR A 228 5.18 2.63 14.02
N ASP A 229 4.34 1.71 14.45
CA ASP A 229 2.97 1.57 13.98
C ASP A 229 2.02 2.62 14.59
N SER A 230 2.15 2.92 15.88
CA SER A 230 1.17 3.76 16.58
C SER A 230 1.62 5.19 16.89
N GLN A 231 2.93 5.46 16.92
CA GLN A 231 3.45 6.69 17.54
C GLN A 231 4.37 7.53 16.64
N THR A 232 4.88 6.98 15.55
CA THR A 232 5.89 7.67 14.74
C THR A 232 5.56 7.65 13.25
N PHE A 233 6.48 7.20 12.42
CA PHE A 233 6.47 7.46 10.98
C PHE A 233 5.39 6.70 10.19
N HIS A 234 4.87 5.58 10.66
CA HIS A 234 3.78 4.91 9.94
C HIS A 234 2.52 5.79 9.91
N PRO A 235 1.91 6.17 11.05
CA PRO A 235 0.77 7.07 11.01
C PRO A 235 1.12 8.47 10.46
N ALA A 236 2.37 8.93 10.58
CA ALA A 236 2.77 10.24 10.09
C ALA A 236 2.54 10.42 8.59
N GLY A 237 2.88 9.43 7.76
CA GLY A 237 2.64 9.49 6.32
C GLY A 237 1.15 9.48 5.98
N HIS A 238 0.37 8.70 6.71
CA HIS A 238 -1.09 8.68 6.60
C HIS A 238 -1.71 10.03 6.96
N TRP A 239 -1.37 10.58 8.12
CA TRP A 239 -1.92 11.85 8.61
C TRP A 239 -1.44 13.06 7.79
N ALA A 240 -0.19 13.05 7.34
CA ALA A 240 0.35 14.13 6.53
C ALA A 240 -0.34 14.25 5.16
N THR A 241 -0.74 13.14 4.57
CA THR A 241 -1.40 13.10 3.27
C THR A 241 -2.92 13.13 3.39
N GLY A 242 -3.46 12.44 4.38
CA GLY A 242 -4.90 12.25 4.58
C GLY A 242 -5.56 13.29 5.52
N GLY A 243 -4.81 13.88 6.43
CA GLY A 243 -5.35 14.85 7.39
C GLY A 243 -6.55 14.31 8.16
N LEU A 244 -7.65 15.05 8.13
CA LEU A 244 -8.93 14.63 8.74
C LEU A 244 -9.88 13.98 7.73
N TYR A 245 -9.86 14.41 6.47
CA TYR A 245 -10.88 14.04 5.48
C TYR A 245 -10.34 13.21 4.32
N GLY A 246 -9.03 13.05 4.20
CA GLY A 246 -8.40 12.37 3.09
C GLY A 246 -8.44 10.86 3.20
N THR A 247 -8.38 10.21 2.05
CA THR A 247 -8.44 8.74 1.93
C THR A 247 -7.30 8.05 2.67
N MET A 248 -6.10 8.64 2.70
CA MET A 248 -4.94 8.06 3.38
C MET A 248 -5.11 7.90 4.90
N THR A 249 -6.04 8.63 5.53
CA THR A 249 -6.31 8.51 6.98
C THR A 249 -7.27 7.36 7.31
N ASP A 250 -7.98 6.83 6.32
CA ASP A 250 -8.88 5.68 6.51
C ASP A 250 -8.05 4.41 6.69
N THR A 251 -8.05 3.85 7.88
CA THR A 251 -7.25 2.64 8.22
C THR A 251 -7.49 1.47 7.28
N TYR A 252 -8.69 1.30 6.77
CA TYR A 252 -9.04 0.17 5.91
C TYR A 252 -8.92 0.49 4.42
N ALA A 253 -9.40 1.66 4.00
CA ALA A 253 -9.54 2.01 2.58
C ALA A 253 -8.44 2.96 2.08
N SER A 254 -7.41 3.26 2.89
CA SER A 254 -6.26 4.10 2.51
C SER A 254 -5.55 3.68 1.22
N PRO A 255 -5.47 2.38 0.83
CA PRO A 255 -4.90 1.98 -0.45
C PRO A 255 -5.66 2.50 -1.68
N GLY A 256 -6.85 3.06 -1.48
CA GLY A 256 -7.56 3.80 -2.54
C GLY A 256 -6.76 4.97 -3.09
N ASP A 257 -5.89 5.61 -2.28
CA ASP A 257 -4.92 6.60 -2.74
C ASP A 257 -3.61 5.92 -3.15
N PRO A 258 -3.15 6.07 -4.40
CA PRO A 258 -1.92 5.42 -4.87
C PRO A 258 -0.63 5.78 -4.10
N VAL A 259 -0.60 6.88 -3.37
CA VAL A 259 0.55 7.26 -2.51
C VAL A 259 0.75 6.27 -1.37
N PHE A 260 -0.32 5.59 -0.93
CA PHE A 260 -0.27 4.52 0.07
C PHE A 260 0.88 3.55 -0.17
N TYR A 261 1.04 3.11 -1.39
CA TYR A 261 2.01 2.08 -1.74
C TYR A 261 3.46 2.55 -1.67
N LEU A 262 3.72 3.84 -1.95
CA LEU A 262 5.05 4.42 -1.78
C LEU A 262 5.37 4.63 -0.29
N HIS A 263 4.36 5.02 0.49
CA HIS A 263 4.46 5.19 1.93
C HIS A 263 4.79 3.85 2.61
N HIS A 264 4.00 2.81 2.38
CA HIS A 264 4.21 1.50 2.98
C HIS A 264 5.49 0.82 2.51
N SER A 265 5.93 1.07 1.26
CA SER A 265 7.24 0.62 0.81
C SER A 265 8.38 1.27 1.62
N ASN A 266 8.21 2.50 2.12
CA ASN A 266 9.19 3.12 3.00
C ASN A 266 9.06 2.67 4.47
N VAL A 267 7.87 2.33 4.94
CA VAL A 267 7.69 1.66 6.25
C VAL A 267 8.45 0.32 6.25
N ASP A 268 8.28 -0.48 5.22
CA ASP A 268 9.01 -1.74 5.03
C ASP A 268 10.53 -1.53 4.92
N ARG A 269 10.97 -0.44 4.23
CA ARG A 269 12.39 -0.05 4.21
C ARG A 269 12.92 0.28 5.61
N ALA A 270 12.13 0.94 6.43
CA ALA A 270 12.52 1.24 7.82
C ALA A 270 12.68 -0.05 8.63
N TRP A 271 11.75 -0.98 8.49
CA TRP A 271 11.87 -2.30 9.13
C TRP A 271 13.09 -3.06 8.62
N TRP A 272 13.32 -3.12 7.32
CA TRP A 272 14.53 -3.72 6.74
C TRP A 272 15.81 -3.07 7.27
N SER A 273 15.84 -1.74 7.39
CA SER A 273 16.98 -1.00 7.93
C SER A 273 17.25 -1.36 9.39
N TRP A 274 16.17 -1.52 10.17
CA TRP A 274 16.28 -1.99 11.55
C TRP A 274 16.81 -3.43 11.62
N GLN A 275 16.32 -4.33 10.77
CA GLN A 275 16.83 -5.70 10.70
C GLN A 275 18.31 -5.77 10.36
N GLN A 276 18.81 -4.92 9.46
CA GLN A 276 20.21 -4.90 9.03
C GLN A 276 21.19 -4.59 10.18
N ARG A 277 20.75 -3.98 11.27
CA ARG A 277 21.62 -3.66 12.43
C ARG A 277 21.98 -4.88 13.26
N ASP A 278 21.20 -5.96 13.18
CA ASP A 278 21.48 -7.26 13.79
C ASP A 278 20.68 -8.36 13.04
N LEU A 279 21.06 -8.57 11.78
CA LEU A 279 20.28 -9.37 10.85
C LEU A 279 20.03 -10.80 11.36
N GLY A 280 21.05 -11.43 11.93
CA GLY A 280 20.98 -12.82 12.41
C GLY A 280 19.94 -13.02 13.50
N ARG A 281 19.75 -12.05 14.38
CA ARG A 281 18.77 -12.08 15.46
C ARG A 281 17.43 -11.54 14.99
N ARG A 282 17.40 -10.34 14.41
CA ARG A 282 16.16 -9.59 14.10
C ARG A 282 15.30 -10.23 13.02
N GLN A 283 15.85 -11.09 12.18
CA GLN A 283 15.07 -11.94 11.26
C GLN A 283 14.42 -13.16 11.93
N ARG A 284 14.55 -13.31 13.24
CA ARG A 284 13.94 -14.38 14.03
C ARG A 284 13.07 -13.83 15.17
N GLU A 285 12.85 -12.53 15.18
CA GLU A 285 11.99 -11.86 16.16
C GLU A 285 10.64 -11.55 15.53
N MET A 286 9.59 -11.91 16.26
CA MET A 286 8.21 -11.55 15.97
C MET A 286 7.51 -11.42 17.33
N ASP A 287 6.77 -10.34 17.48
CA ASP A 287 5.97 -10.02 18.65
C ASP A 287 4.90 -9.01 18.23
N GLY A 288 4.10 -8.53 19.16
CA GLY A 288 3.03 -7.58 18.93
C GLY A 288 1.65 -8.25 19.02
N PRO A 289 0.60 -7.47 19.15
CA PRO A 289 -0.75 -7.99 19.31
C PRO A 289 -1.24 -8.68 18.02
N LEU A 290 -2.08 -9.72 18.17
CA LEU A 290 -2.75 -10.37 17.04
C LEU A 290 -3.94 -9.55 16.51
N PHE A 291 -4.41 -8.59 17.29
CA PHE A 291 -5.56 -7.77 16.94
C PHE A 291 -5.13 -6.32 16.74
N MET A 292 -5.59 -5.74 15.64
CA MET A 292 -5.30 -4.35 15.29
C MET A 292 -5.63 -3.40 16.46
N PHE A 293 -4.73 -2.47 16.78
CA PHE A 293 -4.83 -1.49 17.87
C PHE A 293 -4.90 -2.07 19.30
N ASP A 294 -4.75 -3.35 19.48
CA ASP A 294 -4.69 -3.97 20.83
C ASP A 294 -3.29 -3.84 21.45
N TYR A 295 -2.74 -2.62 21.44
CA TYR A 295 -1.37 -2.38 21.96
C TYR A 295 -1.19 -2.74 23.44
N ALA A 296 -2.28 -2.78 24.22
CA ALA A 296 -2.28 -3.28 25.59
C ALA A 296 -2.35 -4.81 25.65
N ASN A 297 -2.53 -5.49 24.53
CA ASN A 297 -2.73 -6.94 24.43
C ASN A 297 -3.89 -7.45 25.34
N ALA A 298 -4.97 -6.68 25.39
CA ALA A 298 -6.13 -6.98 26.23
C ALA A 298 -6.99 -8.13 25.67
N LEU A 299 -6.97 -8.33 24.34
CA LEU A 299 -7.65 -9.41 23.67
C LEU A 299 -6.83 -10.72 23.69
N GLY A 300 -5.55 -10.60 24.03
CA GLY A 300 -4.62 -11.71 24.21
C GLY A 300 -4.05 -12.28 22.91
N GLY A 301 -2.87 -12.87 23.04
CA GLY A 301 -2.13 -13.47 21.95
C GLY A 301 -1.15 -12.50 21.29
N ASN A 302 0.09 -12.96 21.17
CA ASN A 302 1.14 -12.27 20.43
C ASN A 302 1.41 -12.98 19.12
N ALA A 303 1.77 -12.19 18.10
CA ALA A 303 2.29 -12.71 16.85
C ALA A 303 3.60 -13.49 17.11
N THR A 304 3.76 -14.59 16.41
CA THR A 304 4.94 -15.45 16.45
C THR A 304 5.44 -15.72 15.03
N LEU A 305 6.59 -16.34 14.89
CA LEU A 305 7.10 -16.76 13.56
C LEU A 305 6.16 -17.75 12.87
N ASP A 306 5.33 -18.46 13.61
CA ASP A 306 4.35 -19.42 13.08
C ASP A 306 2.97 -18.78 12.80
N THR A 307 2.76 -17.50 13.15
CA THR A 307 1.49 -16.80 12.89
C THR A 307 1.18 -16.82 11.39
N PRO A 308 -0.01 -17.29 10.98
CA PRO A 308 -0.38 -17.33 9.58
C PRO A 308 -0.59 -15.91 9.05
N VAL A 309 0.02 -15.65 7.89
CA VAL A 309 -0.14 -14.41 7.12
C VAL A 309 -0.67 -14.80 5.74
N TRP A 310 -1.80 -14.23 5.37
CA TRP A 310 -2.37 -14.47 4.05
C TRP A 310 -1.87 -13.42 3.06
N VAL A 311 -1.24 -13.90 2.01
CA VAL A 311 -0.80 -13.09 0.87
C VAL A 311 -1.63 -13.43 -0.37
N GLY A 312 -1.75 -12.49 -1.28
CA GLY A 312 -2.55 -12.63 -2.49
C GLY A 312 -3.80 -11.78 -2.44
N LEU A 313 -4.61 -11.88 -3.49
CA LEU A 313 -5.83 -11.07 -3.61
C LEU A 313 -6.96 -11.65 -2.75
N ALA A 314 -7.88 -10.80 -2.34
CA ALA A 314 -9.14 -11.22 -1.75
C ALA A 314 -9.78 -12.30 -2.65
N GLY A 315 -10.05 -13.47 -2.11
CA GLY A 315 -10.55 -14.62 -2.87
C GLY A 315 -9.49 -15.58 -3.43
N GLN A 316 -8.20 -15.22 -3.43
CA GLN A 316 -7.08 -16.08 -3.84
C GLN A 316 -5.99 -16.09 -2.76
N ARG A 317 -6.35 -16.47 -1.55
CA ARG A 317 -5.46 -16.44 -0.40
C ARG A 317 -4.37 -17.50 -0.53
N VAL A 318 -3.11 -17.09 -0.36
CA VAL A 318 -1.97 -17.98 -0.17
C VAL A 318 -1.46 -17.72 1.25
N GLU A 319 -1.41 -18.76 2.07
CA GLU A 319 -0.93 -18.66 3.44
C GLU A 319 0.57 -18.88 3.53
N PHE A 320 1.24 -18.03 4.28
CA PHE A 320 2.62 -18.18 4.73
C PHE A 320 2.68 -18.06 6.25
N LYS A 321 3.72 -18.59 6.85
CA LYS A 321 4.08 -18.24 8.22
C LYS A 321 4.78 -16.88 8.24
N ALA A 322 4.55 -16.05 9.24
CA ALA A 322 5.21 -14.76 9.37
C ALA A 322 6.74 -14.88 9.24
N GLY A 323 7.34 -15.92 9.84
CA GLY A 323 8.78 -16.18 9.75
C GLY A 323 9.30 -16.40 8.32
N GLU A 324 8.47 -16.85 7.39
CA GLU A 324 8.87 -17.04 5.99
C GLU A 324 8.96 -15.70 5.24
N LEU A 325 8.32 -14.64 5.75
CA LEU A 325 8.26 -13.32 5.16
C LEU A 325 9.28 -12.34 5.76
N LEU A 326 10.03 -12.72 6.80
CA LEU A 326 11.03 -11.86 7.44
C LEU A 326 12.31 -11.67 6.62
N HIS A 327 12.49 -12.44 5.55
CA HIS A 327 13.69 -12.43 4.74
C HIS A 327 13.42 -11.84 3.35
N LEU A 328 13.66 -10.56 3.14
CA LEU A 328 13.36 -9.90 1.85
C LEU A 328 14.06 -10.54 0.64
N GLN A 329 15.17 -11.23 0.85
CA GLN A 329 15.99 -11.83 -0.20
C GLN A 329 15.94 -13.36 -0.17
N LYS A 330 14.94 -13.96 0.45
CA LYS A 330 14.73 -15.41 0.52
C LYS A 330 13.24 -15.74 0.41
N GLY A 331 12.94 -17.00 0.17
CA GLY A 331 11.56 -17.49 0.14
C GLY A 331 10.74 -16.84 -0.97
N PRO A 332 9.50 -16.41 -0.66
CA PRO A 332 8.60 -15.82 -1.64
C PRO A 332 8.96 -14.37 -2.00
N LEU A 333 9.77 -13.70 -1.17
CA LEU A 333 10.22 -12.34 -1.38
C LEU A 333 11.57 -12.34 -2.11
N CYS A 334 11.78 -11.36 -2.99
CA CYS A 334 13.00 -11.25 -3.78
C CYS A 334 13.30 -9.79 -4.11
N TYR A 335 13.46 -8.95 -3.10
CA TYR A 335 13.77 -7.54 -3.30
C TYR A 335 14.75 -6.98 -2.27
N THR A 336 15.25 -5.82 -2.56
CA THR A 336 16.09 -5.01 -1.67
C THR A 336 15.82 -3.53 -1.91
N TYR A 337 16.43 -2.67 -1.13
CA TYR A 337 16.35 -1.22 -1.27
C TYR A 337 17.66 -0.66 -1.79
N GLU A 338 17.62 0.41 -2.59
CA GLU A 338 18.82 1.09 -3.07
C GLU A 338 19.61 1.77 -1.94
N SER A 339 18.93 2.09 -0.82
CA SER A 339 19.52 2.66 0.39
C SER A 339 18.73 2.25 1.62
N ILE A 340 19.36 2.21 2.78
CA ILE A 340 18.78 1.99 4.10
C ILE A 340 18.93 3.23 4.98
N TYR A 341 18.22 3.28 6.12
CA TYR A 341 18.36 4.34 7.14
C TYR A 341 19.62 4.20 8.01
#